data_2901af4482135082ef9f9bd459eada19
#
_entry.id   2901af4482135082ef9f9bd459eada19
#
_cell.length_a   1.000
_cell.length_b   1.000
_cell.length_c   1.000
_cell.angle_alpha   90.00
_cell.angle_beta   90.00
_cell.angle_gamma   90.00
#
_symmetry.space_group_name_H-M   'P 1'
#
loop_
_entity.id
_entity.type
_entity.pdbx_description
1 polymer ?
#
loop_
_entity_poly.entity_id
_entity_poly.type
_entity_poly.pdbx_seq_one_letter_code
_entity_poly.pdbx_strand_id
1 'polypeptide(L)'
;TTGVATDMDGKFVLEIPQTEQMVLVCSFVGMETREVTWQGEKELTVVLTEKIAEMDEVVVTGIYERKSESFTGSATTFKFEELKRIGGQNVLQSLKTLDPSFTIMESRDYGSDPNRLPDIEIRGKSSVIGLKEEFGTDPNQPLFILDGFETDLKTVVDMNMDRVASVTILKDAAATAIYGSKAANGVVVIE
;
A
#
# COMPACT_ATOMS: atom_id res chain seq x y z
N THR A 1 22.57 24.19 26.52
CA THR A 1 22.72 22.86 25.89
C THR A 1 24.09 22.83 25.26
N THR A 2 24.95 21.92 25.71
CA THR A 2 26.28 21.71 25.15
C THR A 2 26.25 20.41 24.36
N GLY A 3 26.77 20.42 23.14
CA GLY A 3 26.81 19.23 22.27
C GLY A 3 28.22 19.01 21.71
N VAL A 4 28.58 17.76 21.47
CA VAL A 4 29.84 17.35 20.87
C VAL A 4 29.57 16.29 19.80
N ALA A 5 30.37 16.28 18.73
CA ALA A 5 30.32 15.22 17.73
C ALA A 5 31.38 14.15 18.06
N THR A 6 31.09 12.90 17.71
CA THR A 6 32.03 11.79 17.81
C THR A 6 33.10 11.88 16.73
N ASP A 7 34.27 11.32 16.98
CA ASP A 7 35.31 11.10 15.98
C ASP A 7 34.98 9.89 15.07
N MET A 8 35.90 9.54 14.16
CA MET A 8 35.74 8.41 13.22
C MET A 8 35.66 7.03 13.91
N ASP A 9 36.15 6.94 15.13
CA ASP A 9 36.13 5.72 15.97
C ASP A 9 34.90 5.69 16.90
N GLY A 10 34.01 6.68 16.81
CA GLY A 10 32.82 6.81 17.66
C GLY A 10 33.11 7.32 19.07
N LYS A 11 34.30 7.86 19.32
CA LYS A 11 34.69 8.39 20.63
C LYS A 11 34.30 9.87 20.74
N PHE A 12 33.88 10.28 21.92
CA PHE A 12 33.56 11.67 22.23
C PHE A 12 34.12 12.03 23.63
N VAL A 13 34.39 13.30 23.82
CA VAL A 13 34.73 13.88 25.12
C VAL A 13 33.80 15.05 25.37
N LEU A 14 33.03 14.97 26.44
CA LEU A 14 32.09 15.98 26.84
C LEU A 14 32.47 16.55 28.20
N GLU A 15 32.84 17.84 28.24
CA GLU A 15 33.06 18.54 29.50
C GLU A 15 31.72 19.01 30.06
N ILE A 16 31.37 18.48 31.21
CA ILE A 16 30.10 18.77 31.89
C ILE A 16 30.36 19.40 33.26
N PRO A 17 29.58 20.41 33.65
CA PRO A 17 29.60 20.91 35.01
C PRO A 17 29.10 19.82 35.94
N GLN A 18 29.73 19.72 37.12
CA GLN A 18 29.35 18.75 38.15
C GLN A 18 27.89 18.98 38.61
N THR A 19 26.95 18.27 37.98
CA THR A 19 25.56 18.26 38.34
C THR A 19 25.14 16.82 38.63
N GLU A 20 24.31 16.60 39.65
CA GLU A 20 24.01 15.27 40.16
C GLU A 20 23.32 14.29 39.19
N GLN A 21 22.62 14.81 38.18
CA GLN A 21 21.99 14.00 37.13
C GLN A 21 21.91 14.76 35.82
N MET A 22 22.26 14.12 34.74
CA MET A 22 22.20 14.69 33.40
C MET A 22 21.70 13.68 32.40
N VAL A 23 20.83 14.11 31.48
CA VAL A 23 20.37 13.30 30.36
C VAL A 23 21.17 13.65 29.13
N LEU A 24 21.85 12.66 28.58
CA LEU A 24 22.58 12.74 27.31
C LEU A 24 21.70 12.20 26.20
N VAL A 25 21.51 13.00 25.15
CA VAL A 25 20.77 12.61 23.96
C VAL A 25 21.78 12.27 22.86
N CYS A 26 21.83 11.01 22.48
CA CYS A 26 22.72 10.51 21.43
C CYS A 26 21.93 10.26 20.17
N SER A 27 22.33 10.86 19.05
CA SER A 27 21.65 10.70 17.75
C SER A 27 22.68 10.55 16.63
N PHE A 28 22.35 9.72 15.66
CA PHE A 28 23.12 9.54 14.43
C PHE A 28 22.18 9.34 13.25
N VAL A 29 22.62 9.72 12.05
CA VAL A 29 21.82 9.55 10.83
C VAL A 29 21.58 8.07 10.58
N GLY A 30 20.28 7.68 10.42
CA GLY A 30 19.89 6.27 10.24
C GLY A 30 19.81 5.44 11.52
N MET A 31 20.02 6.03 12.69
CA MET A 31 19.91 5.37 14.00
C MET A 31 18.80 5.96 14.85
N GLU A 32 18.24 5.18 15.75
CA GLU A 32 17.30 5.69 16.74
C GLU A 32 18.00 6.59 17.75
N THR A 33 17.39 7.73 18.04
CA THR A 33 17.86 8.64 19.08
C THR A 33 17.69 7.99 20.44
N ARG A 34 18.77 7.92 21.21
CA ARG A 34 18.75 7.32 22.54
C ARG A 34 19.07 8.35 23.62
N GLU A 35 18.24 8.37 24.64
CA GLU A 35 18.46 9.17 25.84
C GLU A 35 19.08 8.29 26.93
N VAL A 36 20.19 8.74 27.48
CA VAL A 36 20.93 8.04 28.55
C VAL A 36 21.11 8.99 29.71
N THR A 37 20.70 8.57 30.90
CA THR A 37 20.92 9.31 32.14
C THR A 37 22.31 9.02 32.66
N TRP A 38 23.16 10.03 32.68
CA TRP A 38 24.51 9.91 33.25
C TRP A 38 24.46 10.00 34.78
N GLN A 39 25.14 9.11 35.46
CA GLN A 39 25.14 9.01 36.93
C GLN A 39 26.54 9.25 37.56
N GLY A 40 27.45 9.88 36.85
CA GLY A 40 28.81 10.17 37.34
C GLY A 40 29.90 9.21 36.86
N GLU A 41 29.60 8.37 35.89
CA GLU A 41 30.54 7.44 35.28
C GLU A 41 31.63 8.20 34.47
N LYS A 42 32.88 7.72 34.56
CA LYS A 42 33.99 8.32 33.81
C LYS A 42 34.02 7.94 32.34
N GLU A 43 33.44 6.80 32.01
CA GLU A 43 33.31 6.27 30.66
C GLU A 43 31.90 5.79 30.46
N LEU A 44 31.29 6.23 29.34
CA LEU A 44 29.95 5.85 28.97
C LEU A 44 29.96 5.27 27.55
N THR A 45 29.47 4.07 27.40
CA THR A 45 29.28 3.44 26.09
C THR A 45 27.80 3.43 25.74
N VAL A 46 27.46 4.08 24.62
CA VAL A 46 26.09 4.13 24.13
C VAL A 46 25.99 3.37 22.80
N VAL A 47 25.20 2.31 22.80
CA VAL A 47 24.91 1.54 21.58
C VAL A 47 23.63 2.10 20.97
N LEU A 48 23.71 2.57 19.75
CA LEU A 48 22.56 3.01 18.96
C LEU A 48 22.05 1.83 18.14
N THR A 49 20.75 1.71 18.01
CA THR A 49 20.06 0.75 17.16
C THR A 49 19.77 1.38 15.80
N GLU A 50 19.90 0.64 14.73
CA GLU A 50 19.48 1.11 13.42
C GLU A 50 17.99 1.45 13.46
N LYS A 51 17.66 2.65 13.02
CA LYS A 51 16.29 3.01 12.77
C LYS A 51 15.87 2.25 11.51
N ILE A 52 15.21 1.12 11.72
CA ILE A 52 14.48 0.46 10.64
C ILE A 52 13.45 1.49 10.23
N ALA A 53 13.70 2.17 9.10
CA ALA A 53 12.66 2.97 8.47
C ALA A 53 11.56 1.96 8.12
N GLU A 54 10.55 1.86 8.97
CA GLU A 54 9.27 1.32 8.55
C GLU A 54 8.91 2.18 7.36
N MET A 55 8.97 1.59 6.17
CA MET A 55 8.47 2.25 4.98
C MET A 55 6.99 2.47 5.27
N ASP A 56 6.63 3.73 5.52
CA ASP A 56 5.24 4.12 5.69
C ASP A 56 4.45 3.45 4.57
N GLU A 57 3.44 2.67 4.93
CA GLU A 57 2.56 2.05 3.95
C GLU A 57 1.89 3.17 3.16
N VAL A 58 2.16 3.21 1.87
CA VAL A 58 1.67 4.24 0.97
C VAL A 58 0.47 3.69 0.21
N VAL A 59 -0.64 4.39 0.24
CA VAL A 59 -1.79 4.10 -0.60
C VAL A 59 -1.61 4.81 -1.93
N VAL A 60 -1.44 4.04 -2.97
CA VAL A 60 -1.36 4.54 -4.34
C VAL A 60 -2.77 4.72 -4.88
N THR A 61 -3.08 5.94 -5.28
CA THR A 61 -4.40 6.28 -5.84
C THR A 61 -4.37 6.43 -7.36
N GLY A 62 -3.23 6.10 -8.02
CA GLY A 62 -3.05 6.23 -9.47
C GLY A 62 -2.85 7.67 -9.96
N ILE A 63 -3.13 8.69 -9.14
CA ILE A 63 -2.91 10.11 -9.44
C ILE A 63 -1.80 10.67 -8.56
N TYR A 64 -1.74 10.25 -7.30
CA TYR A 64 -0.72 10.63 -6.33
C TYR A 64 -0.63 9.59 -5.21
N GLU A 65 0.55 9.50 -4.61
CA GLU A 65 0.79 8.67 -3.44
C GLU A 65 0.41 9.44 -2.17
N ARG A 66 -0.26 8.77 -1.24
CA ARG A 66 -0.56 9.30 0.10
C ARG A 66 -0.13 8.31 1.16
N LYS A 67 0.31 8.83 2.31
CA LYS A 67 0.52 7.98 3.49
C LYS A 67 -0.80 7.32 3.89
N SER A 68 -0.76 6.04 4.21
CA SER A 68 -1.94 5.25 4.61
C SER A 68 -2.71 5.92 5.74
N GLU A 69 -2.03 6.49 6.72
CA GLU A 69 -2.63 7.23 7.85
C GLU A 69 -3.42 8.48 7.43
N SER A 70 -3.09 9.09 6.29
CA SER A 70 -3.79 10.29 5.79
C SER A 70 -4.97 9.96 4.88
N PHE A 71 -5.19 8.69 4.58
CA PHE A 71 -6.27 8.23 3.72
C PHE A 71 -7.48 7.81 4.56
N THR A 72 -8.55 8.58 4.49
CA THR A 72 -9.78 8.36 5.28
C THR A 72 -10.74 7.33 4.66
N GLY A 73 -10.42 6.78 3.50
CA GLY A 73 -11.23 5.78 2.80
C GLY A 73 -10.79 4.35 3.08
N SER A 74 -11.61 3.39 2.64
CA SER A 74 -11.25 1.97 2.65
C SER A 74 -10.39 1.65 1.43
N ALA A 75 -9.08 1.54 1.61
CA ALA A 75 -8.13 1.10 0.60
C ALA A 75 -7.39 -0.14 1.08
N THR A 76 -7.07 -1.04 0.18
CA THR A 76 -6.23 -2.21 0.45
C THR A 76 -5.18 -2.29 -0.65
N THR A 77 -3.90 -2.22 -0.26
CA THR A 77 -2.78 -2.31 -1.20
C THR A 77 -2.07 -3.64 -1.06
N PHE A 78 -1.81 -4.30 -2.17
CA PHE A 78 -1.06 -5.55 -2.27
C PHE A 78 0.20 -5.31 -3.08
N LYS A 79 1.35 -5.69 -2.52
CA LYS A 79 2.64 -5.62 -3.20
C LYS A 79 2.87 -6.84 -4.10
N PHE A 80 3.76 -6.69 -5.07
CA PHE A 80 4.12 -7.77 -6.01
C PHE A 80 4.47 -9.08 -5.31
N GLU A 81 5.24 -9.03 -4.21
CA GLU A 81 5.63 -10.25 -3.48
C GLU A 81 4.44 -11.02 -2.92
N GLU A 82 3.41 -10.31 -2.45
CA GLU A 82 2.19 -10.92 -1.91
C GLU A 82 1.37 -11.56 -3.02
N LEU A 83 1.21 -10.85 -4.15
CA LEU A 83 0.51 -11.34 -5.33
C LEU A 83 1.21 -12.60 -5.89
N LYS A 84 2.53 -12.58 -5.98
CA LYS A 84 3.34 -13.69 -6.51
C LYS A 84 3.34 -14.92 -5.60
N ARG A 85 3.29 -14.72 -4.28
CA ARG A 85 3.27 -15.83 -3.30
C ARG A 85 2.07 -16.75 -3.49
N ILE A 86 0.96 -16.23 -3.97
CA ILE A 86 -0.26 -16.99 -4.19
C ILE A 86 -0.19 -17.82 -5.48
N GLY A 87 0.67 -17.43 -6.43
CA GLY A 87 0.90 -18.21 -7.64
C GLY A 87 -0.27 -18.17 -8.64
N GLY A 88 -1.09 -17.14 -8.61
CA GLY A 88 -2.16 -16.93 -9.58
C GLY A 88 -1.63 -16.76 -11.00
N GLN A 89 -2.39 -17.24 -12.00
CA GLN A 89 -2.02 -17.09 -13.41
C GLN A 89 -2.15 -15.65 -13.88
N ASN A 90 -3.01 -14.87 -13.25
CA ASN A 90 -3.20 -13.44 -13.52
C ASN A 90 -3.49 -12.66 -12.22
N VAL A 91 -3.37 -11.33 -12.31
CA VAL A 91 -3.57 -10.39 -11.20
C VAL A 91 -4.93 -10.56 -10.53
N LEU A 92 -5.99 -10.77 -11.32
CA LEU A 92 -7.37 -10.87 -10.80
C LEU A 92 -7.59 -12.11 -9.94
N GLN A 93 -7.00 -13.25 -10.31
CA GLN A 93 -7.08 -14.47 -9.50
C GLN A 93 -6.36 -14.33 -8.17
N SER A 94 -5.22 -13.65 -8.17
CA SER A 94 -4.50 -13.33 -6.93
C SER A 94 -5.31 -12.41 -6.03
N LEU A 95 -5.95 -11.38 -6.59
CA LEU A 95 -6.83 -10.48 -5.85
C LEU A 95 -8.04 -11.20 -5.25
N LYS A 96 -8.68 -12.12 -5.98
CA LYS A 96 -9.80 -12.95 -5.47
C LYS A 96 -9.41 -13.72 -4.20
N THR A 97 -8.14 -14.14 -4.12
CA THR A 97 -7.64 -14.91 -2.98
C THR A 97 -7.26 -14.01 -1.81
N LEU A 98 -6.70 -12.82 -2.08
CA LEU A 98 -6.22 -11.89 -1.07
C LEU A 98 -7.33 -11.02 -0.47
N ASP A 99 -8.28 -10.59 -1.28
CA ASP A 99 -9.34 -9.69 -0.84
C ASP A 99 -10.71 -10.37 -0.93
N PRO A 100 -11.34 -10.70 0.21
CA PRO A 100 -12.67 -11.31 0.22
C PRO A 100 -13.77 -10.44 -0.37
N SER A 101 -13.56 -9.12 -0.46
CA SER A 101 -14.53 -8.20 -1.09
C SER A 101 -14.46 -8.20 -2.61
N PHE A 102 -13.38 -8.74 -3.19
CA PHE A 102 -13.17 -8.85 -4.62
C PHE A 102 -13.68 -10.21 -5.11
N THR A 103 -14.78 -10.21 -5.84
CA THR A 103 -15.44 -11.44 -6.31
C THR A 103 -15.35 -11.54 -7.81
N ILE A 104 -14.91 -12.69 -8.31
CA ILE A 104 -14.96 -13.04 -9.72
C ILE A 104 -16.13 -14.02 -9.88
N MET A 105 -17.13 -13.62 -10.61
CA MET A 105 -18.28 -14.46 -10.91
C MET A 105 -18.02 -15.25 -12.19
N GLU A 106 -17.92 -16.57 -12.04
CA GLU A 106 -17.92 -17.48 -13.16
C GLU A 106 -19.37 -17.77 -13.53
N SER A 107 -19.85 -17.16 -14.60
CA SER A 107 -21.21 -17.41 -15.06
C SER A 107 -21.32 -18.81 -15.66
N ARG A 108 -22.14 -19.66 -15.03
CA ARG A 108 -22.44 -21.01 -15.53
C ARG A 108 -23.26 -21.01 -16.80
N ASP A 109 -23.90 -19.88 -17.14
CA ASP A 109 -24.85 -19.78 -18.23
C ASP A 109 -24.19 -19.70 -19.62
N TYR A 110 -22.85 -19.54 -19.66
CA TYR A 110 -22.15 -19.24 -20.91
C TYR A 110 -21.12 -20.28 -21.35
N GLY A 111 -21.03 -21.42 -20.69
CA GLY A 111 -20.15 -22.51 -21.08
C GLY A 111 -18.65 -22.19 -20.94
N SER A 112 -17.81 -22.92 -21.68
CA SER A 112 -16.34 -22.78 -21.64
C SER A 112 -15.83 -21.87 -22.77
N ASP A 113 -16.38 -20.66 -22.96
CA ASP A 113 -15.84 -19.71 -23.94
C ASP A 113 -14.58 -19.02 -23.36
N PRO A 114 -13.37 -19.30 -23.88
CA PRO A 114 -12.12 -18.74 -23.37
C PRO A 114 -11.97 -17.24 -23.65
N ASN A 115 -12.75 -16.68 -24.56
CA ASN A 115 -12.68 -15.27 -24.93
C ASN A 115 -13.59 -14.39 -24.08
N ARG A 116 -14.38 -15.00 -23.21
CA ARG A 116 -15.30 -14.23 -22.37
C ARG A 116 -14.60 -13.73 -21.12
N LEU A 117 -14.74 -12.43 -20.91
CA LEU A 117 -14.25 -11.76 -19.72
C LEU A 117 -15.09 -12.14 -18.50
N PRO A 118 -14.46 -12.38 -17.33
CA PRO A 118 -15.18 -12.66 -16.09
C PRO A 118 -15.95 -11.43 -15.61
N ASP A 119 -17.08 -11.65 -14.98
CA ASP A 119 -17.79 -10.58 -14.27
C ASP A 119 -17.12 -10.35 -12.92
N ILE A 120 -16.72 -9.11 -12.64
CA ILE A 120 -15.97 -8.73 -11.44
C ILE A 120 -16.82 -7.77 -10.62
N GLU A 121 -16.89 -8.03 -9.32
CA GLU A 121 -17.63 -7.22 -8.36
C GLU A 121 -16.75 -6.91 -7.14
N ILE A 122 -16.86 -5.68 -6.63
CA ILE A 122 -16.33 -5.29 -5.33
C ILE A 122 -17.52 -5.03 -4.40
N ARG A 123 -17.58 -5.80 -3.28
CA ARG A 123 -18.68 -5.72 -2.29
C ARG A 123 -20.07 -6.11 -2.79
N GLY A 124 -20.18 -6.84 -3.89
CA GLY A 124 -21.44 -7.33 -4.42
C GLY A 124 -22.15 -6.36 -5.37
N LYS A 125 -23.34 -6.75 -5.81
CA LYS A 125 -24.10 -6.02 -6.83
C LYS A 125 -24.77 -4.77 -6.26
N SER A 126 -24.50 -3.63 -6.85
CA SER A 126 -25.19 -2.37 -6.55
C SER A 126 -26.36 -2.07 -7.48
N SER A 127 -26.42 -2.74 -8.64
CA SER A 127 -27.46 -2.49 -9.65
C SER A 127 -28.28 -3.76 -9.98
N VAL A 128 -29.47 -3.53 -10.54
CA VAL A 128 -30.42 -4.57 -10.91
C VAL A 128 -29.92 -5.36 -12.12
N ILE A 129 -30.06 -6.69 -12.04
CA ILE A 129 -29.70 -7.63 -13.12
C ILE A 129 -30.47 -7.26 -14.40
N GLY A 130 -29.78 -7.16 -15.53
CA GLY A 130 -30.37 -6.97 -16.86
C GLY A 130 -29.90 -5.78 -17.66
N LEU A 131 -29.16 -4.83 -17.05
CA LEU A 131 -28.70 -3.63 -17.77
C LEU A 131 -27.50 -3.88 -18.70
N LYS A 132 -26.79 -5.02 -18.53
CA LYS A 132 -25.62 -5.37 -19.35
C LYS A 132 -25.97 -5.54 -20.83
N GLU A 133 -27.15 -6.11 -21.12
CA GLU A 133 -27.61 -6.32 -22.50
C GLU A 133 -28.03 -5.02 -23.19
N GLU A 134 -28.54 -4.03 -22.43
CA GLU A 134 -29.00 -2.75 -22.98
C GLU A 134 -27.87 -1.73 -23.18
N PHE A 135 -26.84 -1.72 -22.31
CA PHE A 135 -25.81 -0.68 -22.30
C PHE A 135 -24.42 -1.14 -22.75
N GLY A 136 -24.23 -2.44 -23.03
CA GLY A 136 -22.96 -2.99 -23.52
C GLY A 136 -21.80 -3.01 -22.51
N THR A 137 -21.97 -2.40 -21.34
CA THR A 137 -21.00 -2.36 -20.23
C THR A 137 -21.68 -2.86 -18.95
N ASP A 138 -20.95 -3.60 -18.13
CA ASP A 138 -21.46 -4.05 -16.84
C ASP A 138 -21.49 -2.87 -15.84
N PRO A 139 -22.69 -2.43 -15.40
CA PRO A 139 -22.78 -1.31 -14.48
C PRO A 139 -22.23 -1.60 -13.08
N ASN A 140 -21.92 -2.87 -12.75
CA ASN A 140 -21.33 -3.28 -11.48
C ASN A 140 -19.81 -3.44 -11.54
N GLN A 141 -19.22 -3.34 -12.73
CA GLN A 141 -17.80 -3.49 -12.92
C GLN A 141 -17.02 -2.35 -12.21
N PRO A 142 -15.95 -2.67 -11.46
CA PRO A 142 -15.06 -1.65 -10.93
C PRO A 142 -14.29 -0.96 -12.05
N LEU A 143 -13.85 0.27 -11.81
CA LEU A 143 -12.97 1.01 -12.69
C LEU A 143 -11.54 0.47 -12.57
N PHE A 144 -10.87 0.20 -13.68
CA PHE A 144 -9.47 -0.21 -13.72
C PHE A 144 -8.59 0.96 -14.13
N ILE A 145 -7.55 1.20 -13.36
CA ILE A 145 -6.52 2.22 -13.64
C ILE A 145 -5.17 1.51 -13.73
N LEU A 146 -4.44 1.73 -14.81
CA LEU A 146 -3.10 1.22 -15.05
C LEU A 146 -2.15 2.41 -15.22
N ASP A 147 -1.16 2.55 -14.35
CA ASP A 147 -0.18 3.65 -14.37
C ASP A 147 -0.85 5.03 -14.49
N GLY A 148 -1.99 5.24 -13.78
CA GLY A 148 -2.74 6.50 -13.77
C GLY A 148 -3.75 6.66 -14.92
N PHE A 149 -3.85 5.72 -15.85
CA PHE A 149 -4.77 5.77 -16.99
C PHE A 149 -5.90 4.74 -16.88
N GLU A 150 -7.11 5.16 -17.26
CA GLU A 150 -8.25 4.23 -17.35
C GLU A 150 -7.96 3.13 -18.39
N THR A 151 -8.17 1.87 -18.01
CA THR A 151 -7.93 0.71 -18.86
C THR A 151 -9.11 -0.26 -18.83
N ASP A 152 -9.19 -1.11 -19.85
CA ASP A 152 -10.25 -2.12 -19.96
C ASP A 152 -9.88 -3.39 -19.16
N LEU A 153 -10.91 -4.10 -18.70
CA LEU A 153 -10.78 -5.40 -18.02
C LEU A 153 -9.97 -6.39 -18.85
N LYS A 154 -10.12 -6.40 -20.18
CA LYS A 154 -9.38 -7.29 -21.06
C LYS A 154 -7.88 -7.09 -20.94
N THR A 155 -7.42 -5.84 -20.94
CA THR A 155 -5.99 -5.50 -20.77
C THR A 155 -5.45 -6.01 -19.43
N VAL A 156 -6.25 -5.91 -18.37
CA VAL A 156 -5.85 -6.41 -17.03
C VAL A 156 -5.80 -7.93 -16.98
N VAL A 157 -6.74 -8.63 -17.62
CA VAL A 157 -6.73 -10.11 -17.72
C VAL A 157 -5.51 -10.62 -18.48
N ASP A 158 -5.16 -9.95 -19.58
CA ASP A 158 -4.05 -10.32 -20.46
C ASP A 158 -2.68 -9.88 -19.92
N MET A 159 -2.67 -9.10 -18.82
CA MET A 159 -1.44 -8.57 -18.23
C MET A 159 -0.63 -9.64 -17.52
N ASN A 160 0.69 -9.66 -17.80
CA ASN A 160 1.63 -10.51 -17.08
C ASN A 160 1.87 -9.96 -15.68
N MET A 161 1.73 -10.81 -14.67
CA MET A 161 1.93 -10.45 -13.26
C MET A 161 3.35 -9.91 -12.96
N ASP A 162 4.37 -10.33 -13.68
CA ASP A 162 5.74 -9.85 -13.50
C ASP A 162 5.94 -8.37 -13.86
N ARG A 163 4.94 -7.74 -14.47
CA ARG A 163 4.94 -6.31 -14.83
C ARG A 163 4.20 -5.43 -13.80
N VAL A 164 3.63 -6.03 -12.78
CA VAL A 164 2.84 -5.36 -11.77
C VAL A 164 3.69 -5.15 -10.53
N ALA A 165 3.88 -3.91 -10.11
CA ALA A 165 4.61 -3.57 -8.89
C ALA A 165 3.68 -3.61 -7.65
N SER A 166 2.48 -3.06 -7.81
CA SER A 166 1.48 -3.07 -6.75
C SER A 166 0.05 -3.03 -7.31
N VAL A 167 -0.91 -3.46 -6.50
CA VAL A 167 -2.34 -3.31 -6.79
C VAL A 167 -3.04 -2.73 -5.57
N THR A 168 -3.73 -1.62 -5.77
CA THR A 168 -4.53 -0.97 -4.73
C THR A 168 -6.01 -1.03 -5.08
N ILE A 169 -6.82 -1.56 -4.17
CA ILE A 169 -8.28 -1.58 -4.29
C ILE A 169 -8.84 -0.44 -3.44
N LEU A 170 -9.45 0.53 -4.10
CA LEU A 170 -10.16 1.63 -3.46
C LEU A 170 -11.64 1.28 -3.39
N LYS A 171 -12.17 1.24 -2.17
CA LYS A 171 -13.55 0.89 -1.88
C LYS A 171 -14.29 2.15 -1.41
N ASP A 172 -15.57 2.26 -1.74
CA ASP A 172 -16.43 3.32 -1.22
C ASP A 172 -16.24 4.74 -1.79
N ALA A 173 -16.68 5.70 -0.97
CA ALA A 173 -16.68 7.12 -1.28
C ALA A 173 -15.30 7.70 -1.62
N ALA A 174 -14.22 7.07 -1.15
CA ALA A 174 -12.86 7.48 -1.48
C ALA A 174 -12.55 7.32 -2.97
N ALA A 175 -13.00 6.24 -3.58
CA ALA A 175 -12.85 6.00 -5.02
C ALA A 175 -13.65 7.02 -5.83
N THR A 176 -14.91 7.26 -5.46
CA THR A 176 -15.77 8.23 -6.17
C THR A 176 -15.30 9.68 -6.01
N ALA A 177 -14.67 10.02 -4.88
CA ALA A 177 -14.10 11.35 -4.67
C ALA A 177 -12.91 11.65 -5.61
N ILE A 178 -12.18 10.62 -6.02
CA ILE A 178 -11.01 10.77 -6.89
C ILE A 178 -11.39 10.62 -8.37
N TYR A 179 -12.19 9.60 -8.69
CA TYR A 179 -12.49 9.18 -10.07
C TYR A 179 -13.92 9.47 -10.52
N GLY A 180 -14.72 10.12 -9.69
CA GLY A 180 -16.11 10.49 -10.03
C GLY A 180 -17.07 9.30 -10.04
N SER A 181 -18.21 9.46 -10.72
CA SER A 181 -19.30 8.48 -10.75
C SER A 181 -18.93 7.14 -11.38
N LYS A 182 -17.95 7.09 -12.27
CA LYS A 182 -17.44 5.83 -12.85
C LYS A 182 -16.86 4.87 -11.80
N ALA A 183 -16.41 5.40 -10.68
CA ALA A 183 -15.81 4.65 -9.57
C ALA A 183 -16.84 4.22 -8.51
N ALA A 184 -18.13 4.31 -8.79
CA ALA A 184 -19.19 3.98 -7.82
C ALA A 184 -19.08 2.54 -7.28
N ASN A 185 -18.57 1.62 -8.08
CA ASN A 185 -18.38 0.21 -7.73
C ASN A 185 -16.95 -0.11 -7.23
N GLY A 186 -16.16 0.91 -6.93
CA GLY A 186 -14.76 0.78 -6.54
C GLY A 186 -13.80 0.99 -7.71
N VAL A 187 -12.51 1.08 -7.37
CA VAL A 187 -11.40 1.24 -8.32
C VAL A 187 -10.31 0.25 -8.02
N VAL A 188 -9.75 -0.37 -9.04
CA VAL A 188 -8.55 -1.20 -8.97
C VAL A 188 -7.43 -0.42 -9.66
N VAL A 189 -6.46 0.05 -8.89
CA VAL A 189 -5.28 0.75 -9.38
C VAL A 189 -4.13 -0.23 -9.48
N ILE A 190 -3.48 -0.32 -10.62
CA ILE A 190 -2.38 -1.23 -10.95
C ILE A 190 -1.18 -0.40 -11.36
N GLU A 191 -0.02 -0.72 -10.79
CA GLU A 191 1.28 -0.11 -11.06
C GLU A 191 2.35 -1.14 -11.35
#